data_6154a3a48a84168cedf264cd16a878ec
#
_entry.id   6154a3a48a84168cedf264cd16a878ec
#
_cell.length_a   1.000
_cell.length_b   1.000
_cell.length_c   1.000
_cell.angle_alpha   90.00
_cell.angle_beta   90.00
_cell.angle_gamma   90.00
#
_symmetry.space_group_name_H-M   'P 1'
#
loop_
_entity.id
_entity.type
_entity.pdbx_description
1 polymer ?
#
loop_
_entity_poly.entity_id
_entity_poly.type
_entity_poly.pdbx_seq_one_letter_code
_entity_poly.pdbx_strand_id
1 'polypeptide(L)'
;MAIKKKNKIVVVGAGNVGETIAYTLMIRELTNEIVLVDLNEKRAKGSALDIAHGTAFYDQITVRAGGYEECADASIIIISAGVGRKPGQTRLELAQTNISIAKSIARSIMEYAEN
;
A
#
# COMPACT_ATOMS: atom_id res chain seq x y z
N MET A 1 -13.72 18.95 -21.61
CA MET A 1 -13.60 18.07 -20.45
C MET A 1 -12.13 17.91 -20.10
N ALA A 2 -11.77 18.25 -18.90
CA ALA A 2 -10.37 18.13 -18.48
C ALA A 2 -9.99 16.64 -18.39
N ILE A 3 -8.88 16.27 -19.02
CA ILE A 3 -8.31 14.94 -18.86
C ILE A 3 -7.74 14.87 -17.46
N LYS A 4 -8.28 14.00 -16.61
CA LYS A 4 -7.73 13.80 -15.28
C LYS A 4 -6.30 13.28 -15.39
N LYS A 5 -5.39 13.98 -14.77
CA LYS A 5 -4.01 13.50 -14.66
C LYS A 5 -4.02 12.15 -13.95
N LYS A 6 -3.28 11.19 -14.49
CA LYS A 6 -3.19 9.87 -13.88
C LYS A 6 -2.47 9.97 -12.53
N ASN A 7 -3.18 9.62 -11.47
CA ASN A 7 -2.65 9.57 -10.11
C ASN A 7 -2.50 8.13 -9.65
N LYS A 8 -1.35 7.81 -9.11
CA LYS A 8 -1.06 6.51 -8.57
C LYS A 8 -0.72 6.63 -7.09
N ILE A 9 -1.40 5.85 -6.28
CA ILE A 9 -1.12 5.76 -4.84
C ILE A 9 -0.62 4.35 -4.55
N VAL A 10 0.54 4.27 -3.91
CA VAL A 10 1.12 3.01 -3.47
C VAL A 10 0.85 2.86 -1.97
N VAL A 11 0.28 1.72 -1.59
CA VAL A 11 0.06 1.37 -0.18
C VAL A 11 1.00 0.24 0.17
N VAL A 12 1.94 0.50 1.05
CA VAL A 12 2.90 -0.49 1.53
C VAL A 12 2.37 -1.12 2.80
N GLY A 13 2.10 -2.39 2.75
CA GLY A 13 1.49 -3.16 3.82
C GLY A 13 0.04 -3.53 3.48
N ALA A 14 -0.20 -4.80 3.17
CA ALA A 14 -1.52 -5.30 2.77
C ALA A 14 -2.26 -6.01 3.92
N GLY A 15 -1.97 -5.61 5.16
CA GLY A 15 -2.72 -6.06 6.32
C GLY A 15 -4.07 -5.35 6.41
N ASN A 16 -4.77 -5.53 7.54
CA ASN A 16 -6.11 -4.97 7.70
C ASN A 16 -6.17 -3.45 7.49
N VAL A 17 -5.19 -2.72 7.99
CA VAL A 17 -5.15 -1.25 7.86
C VAL A 17 -4.89 -0.86 6.41
N GLY A 18 -3.90 -1.46 5.77
CA GLY A 18 -3.55 -1.16 4.37
C GLY A 18 -4.68 -1.48 3.41
N GLU A 19 -5.33 -2.63 3.60
CA GLU A 19 -6.48 -3.02 2.81
C GLU A 19 -7.65 -2.05 2.98
N THR A 20 -7.91 -1.62 4.22
CA THR A 20 -8.96 -0.63 4.51
C THR A 20 -8.67 0.71 3.85
N ILE A 21 -7.41 1.15 3.90
CA ILE A 21 -6.98 2.39 3.24
C ILE A 21 -7.24 2.29 1.73
N ALA A 22 -6.79 1.21 1.11
CA ALA A 22 -6.97 1.01 -0.33
C ALA A 22 -8.45 0.98 -0.72
N TYR A 23 -9.26 0.28 0.04
CA TYR A 23 -10.69 0.21 -0.17
C TYR A 23 -11.35 1.58 -0.06
N THR A 24 -10.97 2.36 0.95
CA THR A 24 -11.48 3.72 1.16
C THR A 24 -11.09 4.65 0.01
N LEU A 25 -9.85 4.56 -0.47
CA LEU A 25 -9.39 5.34 -1.62
C LEU A 25 -10.20 5.02 -2.86
N MET A 26 -10.54 3.76 -3.06
CA MET A 26 -11.37 3.32 -4.18
C MET A 26 -12.79 3.88 -4.07
N ILE A 27 -13.43 3.70 -2.92
CA ILE A 27 -14.81 4.16 -2.72
C ILE A 27 -14.93 5.67 -2.90
N ARG A 28 -13.95 6.41 -2.42
CA ARG A 28 -13.94 7.86 -2.53
C ARG A 28 -13.40 8.39 -3.85
N GLU A 29 -12.98 7.51 -4.72
CA GLU A 29 -12.46 7.85 -6.05
C GLU A 29 -11.36 8.92 -6.02
N LEU A 30 -10.47 8.82 -5.01
CA LEU A 30 -9.39 9.79 -4.80
C LEU A 30 -8.22 9.60 -5.75
N THR A 31 -8.16 8.47 -6.42
CA THR A 31 -7.09 8.12 -7.36
C THR A 31 -7.65 7.21 -8.42
N ASN A 32 -6.95 7.08 -9.52
CA ASN A 32 -7.33 6.12 -10.57
C ASN A 32 -6.45 4.88 -10.61
N GLU A 33 -5.40 4.82 -9.80
CA GLU A 33 -4.56 3.63 -9.69
C GLU A 33 -4.08 3.44 -8.26
N ILE A 34 -4.31 2.24 -7.72
CA ILE A 34 -3.89 1.84 -6.38
C ILE A 34 -3.04 0.59 -6.50
N VAL A 35 -1.83 0.64 -5.95
CA VAL A 35 -0.92 -0.52 -5.94
C VAL A 35 -0.66 -0.92 -4.50
N LEU A 36 -0.91 -2.19 -4.19
CA LEU A 36 -0.60 -2.77 -2.90
C LEU A 36 0.76 -3.46 -2.95
N VAL A 37 1.63 -3.11 -2.03
CA VAL A 37 2.97 -3.69 -1.91
C VAL A 37 3.09 -4.34 -0.53
N ASP A 38 3.49 -5.61 -0.49
CA ASP A 38 3.71 -6.33 0.75
C ASP A 38 4.81 -7.36 0.54
N LEU A 39 5.61 -7.62 1.58
CA LEU A 39 6.59 -8.70 1.55
C LEU A 39 5.92 -10.04 1.28
N ASN A 40 4.70 -10.23 1.76
CA ASN A 40 3.87 -11.36 1.40
C ASN A 40 3.10 -11.04 0.11
N GLU A 41 3.68 -11.40 -1.02
CA GLU A 41 3.10 -11.13 -2.34
C GLU A 41 1.73 -11.75 -2.53
N LYS A 42 1.50 -12.93 -1.96
CA LYS A 42 0.20 -13.60 -2.05
C LYS A 42 -0.87 -12.80 -1.34
N ARG A 43 -0.54 -12.22 -0.17
CA ARG A 43 -1.48 -11.38 0.58
C ARG A 43 -1.81 -10.12 -0.19
N ALA A 44 -0.81 -9.47 -0.77
CA ALA A 44 -1.02 -8.28 -1.59
C ALA A 44 -1.91 -8.59 -2.80
N LYS A 45 -1.65 -9.69 -3.49
CA LYS A 45 -2.46 -10.11 -4.64
C LYS A 45 -3.90 -10.43 -4.24
N GLY A 46 -4.08 -11.14 -3.11
CA GLY A 46 -5.41 -11.48 -2.60
C GLY A 46 -6.22 -10.23 -2.25
N SER A 47 -5.61 -9.32 -1.50
CA SER A 47 -6.27 -8.07 -1.12
C SER A 47 -6.60 -7.21 -2.35
N ALA A 48 -5.68 -7.12 -3.31
CA ALA A 48 -5.90 -6.36 -4.53
C ALA A 48 -7.07 -6.94 -5.34
N LEU A 49 -7.17 -8.27 -5.44
CA LEU A 49 -8.27 -8.92 -6.15
C LEU A 49 -9.61 -8.65 -5.46
N ASP A 50 -9.66 -8.74 -4.13
CA ASP A 50 -10.88 -8.49 -3.37
C ASP A 50 -11.38 -7.06 -3.59
N ILE A 51 -10.46 -6.10 -3.56
CA ILE A 51 -10.80 -4.69 -3.78
C ILE A 51 -11.18 -4.46 -5.25
N ALA A 52 -10.43 -5.05 -6.18
CA ALA A 52 -10.67 -4.91 -7.61
C ALA A 52 -12.06 -5.41 -8.04
N HIS A 53 -12.60 -6.42 -7.36
CA HIS A 53 -13.97 -6.88 -7.61
C HIS A 53 -15.00 -5.77 -7.39
N GLY A 54 -14.71 -4.81 -6.50
CA GLY A 54 -15.58 -3.65 -6.27
C GLY A 54 -15.46 -2.58 -7.36
N THR A 55 -14.40 -2.61 -8.18
CA THR A 55 -14.19 -1.58 -9.20
C THR A 55 -15.20 -1.66 -10.34
N ALA A 56 -15.99 -2.75 -10.42
CA ALA A 56 -17.07 -2.85 -11.38
C ALA A 56 -18.09 -1.69 -11.22
N PHE A 57 -18.15 -1.10 -10.02
CA PHE A 57 -19.03 0.03 -9.73
C PHE A 57 -18.33 1.39 -9.87
N TYR A 58 -17.02 1.40 -10.11
CA TYR A 58 -16.22 2.62 -10.18
C TYR A 58 -15.36 2.58 -11.43
N ASP A 59 -15.77 3.28 -12.45
CA ASP A 59 -15.04 3.34 -13.70
C ASP A 59 -13.67 3.98 -13.52
N GLN A 60 -12.68 3.47 -14.26
CA GLN A 60 -11.35 4.05 -14.37
C GLN A 60 -10.47 3.93 -13.13
N ILE A 61 -10.83 3.07 -12.17
CA ILE A 61 -9.97 2.77 -11.04
C ILE A 61 -9.36 1.39 -11.21
N THR A 62 -8.04 1.31 -11.15
CA THR A 62 -7.29 0.06 -11.21
C THR A 62 -6.69 -0.24 -9.84
N VAL A 63 -6.91 -1.45 -9.33
CA VAL A 63 -6.31 -1.91 -8.08
C VAL A 63 -5.52 -3.17 -8.37
N ARG A 64 -4.24 -3.17 -8.05
CA ARG A 64 -3.36 -4.31 -8.30
C ARG A 64 -2.26 -4.41 -7.25
N ALA A 65 -1.60 -5.56 -7.22
CA ALA A 65 -0.41 -5.76 -6.40
C ALA A 65 0.85 -5.47 -7.24
N GLY A 66 1.91 -5.05 -6.58
CA GLY A 66 3.18 -4.79 -7.23
C GLY A 66 4.34 -4.80 -6.25
N GLY A 67 5.51 -4.48 -6.71
CA GLY A 67 6.70 -4.35 -5.91
C GLY A 67 7.07 -2.89 -5.64
N TYR A 68 8.21 -2.69 -4.98
CA TYR A 68 8.67 -1.34 -4.64
C TYR A 68 9.00 -0.48 -5.86
N GLU A 69 9.26 -1.09 -7.01
CA GLU A 69 9.50 -0.37 -8.28
C GLU A 69 8.31 0.51 -8.66
N GLU A 70 7.14 0.19 -8.16
CA GLU A 70 5.93 1.00 -8.39
C GLU A 70 6.00 2.37 -7.73
N CYS A 71 6.90 2.54 -6.75
CA CYS A 71 7.08 3.82 -6.07
C CYS A 71 7.74 4.88 -6.95
N ALA A 72 8.37 4.48 -8.05
CA ALA A 72 9.11 5.41 -8.91
C ALA A 72 8.23 6.54 -9.46
N ASP A 73 7.00 6.22 -9.83
CA ASP A 73 6.06 7.19 -10.41
C ASP A 73 4.81 7.40 -9.55
N ALA A 74 4.87 7.03 -8.28
CA ALA A 74 3.74 7.22 -7.38
C ALA A 74 3.58 8.69 -7.00
N SER A 75 2.34 9.15 -6.97
CA SER A 75 2.02 10.49 -6.46
C SER A 75 2.07 10.55 -4.94
N ILE A 76 1.63 9.46 -4.30
CA ILE A 76 1.60 9.34 -2.84
C ILE A 76 1.98 7.91 -2.47
N ILE A 77 2.77 7.76 -1.43
CA ILE A 77 3.13 6.47 -0.87
C ILE A 77 2.66 6.44 0.58
N ILE A 78 1.78 5.50 0.91
CA ILE A 78 1.25 5.33 2.26
C ILE A 78 1.85 4.07 2.86
N ILE A 79 2.49 4.20 4.01
CA ILE A 79 3.12 3.06 4.69
C ILE A 79 2.27 2.69 5.90
N SER A 80 1.71 1.48 5.86
CA SER A 80 0.91 0.93 6.95
C SER A 80 1.48 -0.39 7.46
N ALA A 81 2.71 -0.71 7.06
CA ALA A 81 3.34 -1.96 7.45
C ALA A 81 3.83 -1.91 8.89
N GLY A 82 3.76 -3.05 9.54
CA GLY A 82 4.19 -3.24 10.91
C GLY A 82 3.70 -4.58 11.41
N VAL A 83 4.16 -4.99 12.57
CA VAL A 83 3.71 -6.23 13.20
C VAL A 83 3.05 -5.92 14.54
N GLY A 84 2.09 -6.76 14.91
CA GLY A 84 1.43 -6.67 16.19
C GLY A 84 2.31 -7.23 17.31
N ARG A 85 1.95 -6.89 18.54
CA ARG A 85 2.63 -7.37 19.73
C ARG A 85 2.46 -8.88 19.87
N LYS A 86 3.58 -9.56 20.09
CA LYS A 86 3.57 -11.01 20.37
C LYS A 86 3.42 -11.24 21.88
N PRO A 87 2.85 -12.41 22.29
CA PRO A 87 2.80 -12.76 23.71
C PRO A 87 4.19 -12.70 24.34
N GLY A 88 4.29 -12.06 25.50
CA GLY A 88 5.56 -11.90 26.23
C GLY A 88 6.48 -10.81 25.70
N GLN A 89 6.13 -10.17 24.62
CA GLN A 89 6.93 -9.09 24.04
C GLN A 89 6.68 -7.76 24.76
N THR A 90 7.73 -7.04 25.07
CA THR A 90 7.61 -5.70 25.66
C THR A 90 7.26 -4.66 24.59
N ARG A 91 6.75 -3.50 25.04
CA ARG A 91 6.48 -2.38 24.11
C ARG A 91 7.76 -1.87 23.45
N LEU A 92 8.88 -1.89 24.19
CA LEU A 92 10.16 -1.46 23.63
C LEU A 92 10.63 -2.42 22.54
N GLU A 93 10.51 -3.73 22.76
CA GLU A 93 10.85 -4.74 21.75
C GLU A 93 9.99 -4.58 20.49
N LEU A 94 8.69 -4.34 20.66
CA LEU A 94 7.78 -4.10 19.55
C LEU A 94 8.18 -2.83 18.78
N ALA A 95 8.49 -1.76 19.49
CA ALA A 95 8.93 -0.51 18.88
C ALA A 95 10.21 -0.70 18.07
N GLN A 96 11.18 -1.43 18.61
CA GLN A 96 12.44 -1.72 17.91
C GLN A 96 12.20 -2.52 16.62
N THR A 97 11.33 -3.52 16.69
CA THR A 97 10.96 -4.33 15.52
C THR A 97 10.30 -3.47 14.45
N ASN A 98 9.33 -2.65 14.84
CA ASN A 98 8.62 -1.80 13.88
C ASN A 98 9.50 -0.68 13.31
N ILE A 99 10.45 -0.15 14.08
CA ILE A 99 11.44 0.80 13.57
C ILE A 99 12.32 0.13 12.51
N SER A 100 12.77 -1.09 12.75
CA SER A 100 13.58 -1.83 11.78
C SER A 100 12.80 -2.08 10.49
N ILE A 101 11.53 -2.45 10.61
CA ILE A 101 10.65 -2.63 9.44
C ILE A 101 10.49 -1.31 8.67
N ALA A 102 10.22 -0.22 9.38
CA ALA A 102 10.06 1.09 8.76
C ALA A 102 11.33 1.54 8.03
N LYS A 103 12.49 1.32 8.62
CA LYS A 103 13.77 1.64 7.97
C LYS A 103 13.98 0.83 6.71
N SER A 104 13.69 -0.46 6.75
CA SER A 104 13.82 -1.35 5.59
C SER A 104 12.90 -0.90 4.45
N ILE A 105 11.67 -0.59 4.78
CA ILE A 105 10.70 -0.09 3.80
C ILE A 105 11.15 1.24 3.21
N ALA A 106 11.58 2.17 4.05
CA ALA A 106 12.06 3.47 3.58
C ALA A 106 13.24 3.34 2.62
N ARG A 107 14.19 2.45 2.91
CA ARG A 107 15.31 2.18 2.01
C ARG A 107 14.86 1.63 0.68
N SER A 108 13.92 0.68 0.70
CA SER A 108 13.38 0.09 -0.53
C SER A 108 12.64 1.13 -1.38
N ILE A 109 11.89 2.01 -0.73
CA ILE A 109 11.19 3.09 -1.44
C ILE A 109 12.20 4.06 -2.05
N MET A 110 13.23 4.43 -1.31
CA MET A 110 14.24 5.40 -1.77
C MET A 110 15.07 4.90 -2.95
N GLU A 111 15.18 3.59 -3.13
CA GLU A 111 15.84 3.03 -4.31
C GLU A 111 15.13 3.40 -5.62
N TYR A 112 13.83 3.57 -5.57
CA TYR A 112 12.99 3.77 -6.74
C TYR A 112 12.38 5.17 -6.82
N ALA A 113 12.07 5.77 -5.70
CA ALA A 113 11.47 7.11 -5.66
C ALA A 113 12.54 8.18 -5.85
N GLU A 114 12.40 8.98 -6.90
CA GLU A 114 13.37 10.02 -7.23
C GLU A 114 13.08 11.36 -6.52
N ASN A 115 11.92 11.48 -5.93
CA ASN A 115 11.51 12.73 -5.26
C ASN A 115 10.80 12.45 -3.93
#